data_8e4698a691aecb79aec22a42ad86c2c6
#
_entry.id   8e4698a691aecb79aec22a42ad86c2c6
#
_cell.length_a   1.000
_cell.length_b   1.000
_cell.length_c   1.000
_cell.angle_alpha   90.00
_cell.angle_beta   90.00
_cell.angle_gamma   90.00
#
_symmetry.space_group_name_H-M   'P 1'
#
loop_
_entity.id
_entity.type
_entity.pdbx_description
1 polymer ?
#
loop_
_entity_poly.entity_id
_entity_poly.type
_entity_poly.pdbx_seq_one_letter_code
_entity_poly.pdbx_strand_id
1 'polypeptide(L)'
;IHAVEWTPPGYSVELNFGNTVFRLQGRIDRVDYQASTGRWRIYDYKSGDAPREVKKIVKRSGVWMDVQLPLYHYLAQSLVGGRPSAGTSETVQIGYCNLPKSKVGPSLSLAAWDATAMSALEDQVAEAVEGIRAHDFFNPDQNAPRDARFGVLAGIGLLMPASVEAEDDETAGGFA
;
A
#
# COMPACT_ATOMS: atom_id res chain seq x y z
N ILE A 1 -8.80 -19.39 13.31
CA ILE A 1 -7.61 -19.17 12.47
C ILE A 1 -7.51 -20.34 11.51
N HIS A 2 -7.35 -20.03 10.22
CA HIS A 2 -7.10 -21.04 9.18
C HIS A 2 -5.59 -21.20 8.97
N ALA A 3 -4.86 -20.08 8.83
CA ALA A 3 -3.42 -20.08 8.66
C ALA A 3 -2.79 -18.77 9.20
N VAL A 4 -1.51 -18.83 9.52
CA VAL A 4 -0.63 -17.69 9.77
C VAL A 4 0.54 -17.75 8.82
N GLU A 5 1.12 -16.60 8.47
CA GLU A 5 2.25 -16.52 7.55
C GLU A 5 1.97 -17.27 6.22
N TRP A 6 0.74 -17.11 5.72
CA TRP A 6 0.23 -17.87 4.59
C TRP A 6 0.77 -17.37 3.25
N THR A 7 1.18 -18.30 2.41
CA THR A 7 1.58 -18.03 1.03
C THR A 7 0.70 -18.80 0.05
N PRO A 8 0.42 -18.27 -1.15
CA PRO A 8 -0.34 -19.01 -2.15
C PRO A 8 0.41 -20.27 -2.63
N PRO A 9 -0.31 -21.30 -3.10
CA PRO A 9 0.32 -22.46 -3.75
C PRO A 9 1.25 -22.01 -4.88
N GLY A 10 2.47 -22.59 -4.92
CA GLY A 10 3.51 -22.17 -5.86
C GLY A 10 4.18 -20.83 -5.52
N TYR A 11 3.94 -20.28 -4.34
CA TYR A 11 4.52 -19.05 -3.79
C TYR A 11 4.22 -17.78 -4.59
N SER A 12 3.44 -17.84 -5.67
CA SER A 12 3.10 -16.67 -6.48
C SER A 12 1.73 -16.79 -7.15
N VAL A 13 1.17 -15.66 -7.51
CA VAL A 13 -0.04 -15.54 -8.32
C VAL A 13 0.33 -14.75 -9.57
N GLU A 14 -0.05 -15.25 -10.75
CA GLU A 14 0.06 -14.49 -11.99
C GLU A 14 -1.12 -13.54 -12.10
N LEU A 15 -0.81 -12.27 -12.34
CA LEU A 15 -1.80 -11.19 -12.48
C LEU A 15 -1.67 -10.57 -13.86
N ASN A 16 -2.81 -10.13 -14.36
CA ASN A 16 -2.92 -9.39 -15.61
C ASN A 16 -3.75 -8.11 -15.35
N PHE A 17 -3.06 -6.97 -15.29
CA PHE A 17 -3.67 -5.66 -15.11
C PHE A 17 -3.55 -4.87 -16.43
N GLY A 18 -4.68 -4.69 -17.13
CA GLY A 18 -4.66 -4.17 -18.48
C GLY A 18 -3.82 -5.05 -19.41
N ASN A 19 -2.71 -4.51 -19.94
CA ASN A 19 -1.76 -5.22 -20.80
C ASN A 19 -0.51 -5.72 -20.04
N THR A 20 -0.43 -5.47 -18.74
CA THR A 20 0.75 -5.78 -17.92
C THR A 20 0.56 -7.11 -17.20
N VAL A 21 1.32 -8.13 -17.63
CA VAL A 21 1.35 -9.45 -16.96
C VAL A 21 2.56 -9.52 -16.04
N PHE A 22 2.35 -9.91 -14.79
CA PHE A 22 3.41 -10.04 -13.79
C PHE A 22 3.07 -11.09 -12.73
N ARG A 23 4.07 -11.50 -11.95
CA ARG A 23 3.89 -12.43 -10.84
C ARG A 23 3.97 -11.70 -9.53
N LEU A 24 2.90 -11.80 -8.74
CA LEU A 24 2.84 -11.28 -7.38
C LEU A 24 3.27 -12.38 -6.41
N GLN A 25 4.28 -12.09 -5.60
CA GLN A 25 4.69 -12.94 -4.47
C GLN A 25 4.39 -12.20 -3.18
N GLY A 26 4.05 -12.94 -2.15
CA GLY A 26 3.79 -12.33 -0.85
C GLY A 26 3.37 -13.35 0.19
N ARG A 27 3.31 -12.87 1.42
CA ARG A 27 2.91 -13.64 2.59
C ARG A 27 1.90 -12.85 3.38
N ILE A 28 0.78 -13.49 3.68
CA ILE A 28 -0.32 -12.91 4.45
C ILE A 28 -0.12 -13.28 5.91
N ASP A 29 -0.13 -12.31 6.80
CA ASP A 29 0.18 -12.53 8.22
C ASP A 29 -0.83 -13.48 8.87
N ARG A 30 -2.13 -13.31 8.56
CA ARG A 30 -3.19 -14.15 9.13
C ARG A 30 -4.37 -14.32 8.19
N VAL A 31 -4.82 -15.55 8.09
CA VAL A 31 -6.05 -15.96 7.39
C VAL A 31 -6.98 -16.67 8.36
N ASP A 32 -8.21 -16.22 8.48
CA ASP A 32 -9.27 -16.86 9.25
C ASP A 32 -10.36 -17.35 8.29
N TYR A 33 -10.95 -18.49 8.61
CA TYR A 33 -12.13 -19.01 7.92
C TYR A 33 -13.24 -19.30 8.93
N GLN A 34 -14.42 -18.76 8.67
CA GLN A 34 -15.61 -18.99 9.47
C GLN A 34 -16.53 -19.98 8.73
N ALA A 35 -16.49 -21.25 9.12
CA ALA A 35 -17.23 -22.32 8.46
C ALA A 35 -18.75 -22.12 8.45
N SER A 36 -19.31 -21.53 9.51
CA SER A 36 -20.76 -21.26 9.63
C SER A 36 -21.31 -20.27 8.60
N THR A 37 -20.46 -19.42 8.04
CA THR A 37 -20.85 -18.36 7.07
C THR A 37 -20.12 -18.46 5.75
N GLY A 38 -19.12 -19.36 5.62
CA GLY A 38 -18.25 -19.44 4.46
C GLY A 38 -17.32 -18.23 4.26
N ARG A 39 -17.15 -17.40 5.30
CA ARG A 39 -16.39 -16.14 5.20
C ARG A 39 -14.93 -16.34 5.48
N TRP A 40 -14.10 -15.73 4.64
CA TRP A 40 -12.67 -15.58 4.82
C TRP A 40 -12.36 -14.20 5.38
N ARG A 41 -11.38 -14.13 6.28
CA ARG A 41 -10.85 -12.87 6.80
C ARG A 41 -9.35 -12.87 6.69
N ILE A 42 -8.81 -11.81 6.13
CA ILE A 42 -7.39 -11.64 5.85
C ILE A 42 -6.92 -10.43 6.63
N TYR A 43 -5.91 -10.62 7.45
CA TYR A 43 -5.38 -9.56 8.30
C TYR A 43 -3.88 -9.38 8.11
N ASP A 44 -3.50 -8.13 8.12
CA ASP A 44 -2.13 -7.67 8.27
C ASP A 44 -1.98 -7.06 9.67
N TYR A 45 -1.00 -7.50 10.43
CA TYR A 45 -0.76 -7.03 11.77
C TYR A 45 -0.01 -5.70 11.78
N LYS A 46 -0.50 -4.75 12.54
CA LYS A 46 0.12 -3.44 12.73
C LYS A 46 0.39 -3.20 14.21
N SER A 47 1.67 -3.20 14.61
CA SER A 47 2.13 -3.03 15.99
C SER A 47 2.74 -1.64 16.26
N GLY A 48 2.36 -0.62 15.49
CA GLY A 48 2.82 0.76 15.65
C GLY A 48 2.27 1.43 16.91
N ASP A 49 2.64 2.70 17.13
CA ASP A 49 2.21 3.45 18.32
C ASP A 49 0.73 3.84 18.27
N ALA A 50 0.17 3.97 17.06
CA ALA A 50 -1.23 4.26 16.83
C ALA A 50 -1.87 3.26 15.85
N PRO A 51 -3.19 2.98 15.98
CA PRO A 51 -3.90 2.14 15.05
C PRO A 51 -3.85 2.69 13.61
N ARG A 52 -3.60 1.82 12.65
CA ARG A 52 -3.72 2.15 11.23
C ARG A 52 -5.16 2.00 10.74
N GLU A 53 -5.59 2.93 9.93
CA GLU A 53 -6.92 2.92 9.32
C GLU A 53 -6.82 2.61 7.83
N VAL A 54 -7.53 1.59 7.37
CA VAL A 54 -7.56 1.19 5.96
C VAL A 54 -8.01 2.33 5.04
N LYS A 55 -8.95 3.17 5.48
CA LYS A 55 -9.42 4.33 4.68
C LYS A 55 -8.33 5.36 4.37
N LYS A 56 -7.22 5.35 5.10
CA LYS A 56 -6.11 6.31 4.91
C LYS A 56 -5.07 5.87 3.89
N ILE A 57 -5.14 4.63 3.39
CA ILE A 57 -4.20 4.15 2.38
C ILE A 57 -4.59 4.56 0.95
N VAL A 58 -5.79 5.12 0.78
CA VAL A 58 -6.25 5.70 -0.48
C VAL A 58 -6.56 7.17 -0.26
N LYS A 59 -6.03 8.04 -1.10
CA LYS A 59 -6.40 9.46 -1.12
C LYS A 59 -7.79 9.65 -1.73
N ARG A 60 -8.43 10.78 -1.44
CA ARG A 60 -9.71 11.17 -2.08
C ARG A 60 -9.62 11.28 -3.61
N SER A 61 -8.41 11.50 -4.14
CA SER A 61 -8.13 11.50 -5.58
C SER A 61 -8.07 10.11 -6.22
N GLY A 62 -8.25 9.03 -5.44
CA GLY A 62 -8.11 7.65 -5.91
C GLY A 62 -6.68 7.11 -5.89
N VAL A 63 -5.68 7.91 -5.56
CA VAL A 63 -4.28 7.48 -5.50
C VAL A 63 -4.03 6.60 -4.27
N TRP A 64 -3.51 5.42 -4.49
CA TRP A 64 -3.11 4.49 -3.43
C TRP A 64 -1.75 4.88 -2.85
N MET A 65 -1.69 4.98 -1.54
CA MET A 65 -0.48 5.31 -0.78
C MET A 65 0.21 4.08 -0.22
N ASP A 66 -0.53 2.99 -0.08
CA ASP A 66 -0.05 1.69 0.38
C ASP A 66 -0.86 0.62 -0.36
N VAL A 67 -0.17 -0.24 -1.10
CA VAL A 67 -0.80 -1.27 -1.94
C VAL A 67 -0.67 -2.67 -1.34
N GLN A 68 -0.02 -2.84 -0.19
CA GLN A 68 0.19 -4.14 0.43
C GLN A 68 -1.15 -4.84 0.70
N LEU A 69 -2.02 -4.17 1.44
CA LEU A 69 -3.28 -4.75 1.87
C LEU A 69 -4.24 -5.07 0.71
N PRO A 70 -4.45 -4.18 -0.29
CA PRO A 70 -5.27 -4.54 -1.45
C PRO A 70 -4.64 -5.63 -2.32
N LEU A 71 -3.33 -5.75 -2.40
CA LEU A 71 -2.69 -6.87 -3.12
C LEU A 71 -2.92 -8.22 -2.43
N TYR A 72 -3.17 -8.26 -1.13
CA TYR A 72 -3.60 -9.49 -0.45
C TYR A 72 -4.91 -10.04 -1.00
N HIS A 73 -5.78 -9.18 -1.55
CA HIS A 73 -7.00 -9.61 -2.24
C HIS A 73 -6.69 -10.54 -3.40
N TYR A 74 -5.65 -10.23 -4.18
CA TYR A 74 -5.23 -11.05 -5.32
C TYR A 74 -4.45 -12.28 -4.87
N LEU A 75 -3.60 -12.19 -3.85
CA LEU A 75 -2.90 -13.36 -3.30
C LEU A 75 -3.88 -14.40 -2.78
N ALA A 76 -5.00 -13.99 -2.20
CA ALA A 76 -6.00 -14.87 -1.62
C ALA A 76 -6.92 -15.55 -2.63
N GLN A 77 -6.78 -15.32 -3.92
CA GLN A 77 -7.66 -15.88 -4.95
C GLN A 77 -7.74 -17.41 -4.87
N SER A 78 -6.63 -18.07 -4.56
CA SER A 78 -6.59 -19.53 -4.42
C SER A 78 -7.37 -20.07 -3.21
N LEU A 79 -7.64 -19.23 -2.20
CA LEU A 79 -8.45 -19.60 -1.03
C LEU A 79 -9.94 -19.64 -1.35
N VAL A 80 -10.40 -18.78 -2.25
CA VAL A 80 -11.83 -18.59 -2.54
C VAL A 80 -12.29 -19.28 -3.83
N GLY A 81 -11.43 -20.10 -4.44
CA GLY A 81 -11.79 -20.90 -5.61
C GLY A 81 -11.93 -20.11 -6.91
N GLY A 82 -11.34 -18.94 -7.01
CA GLY A 82 -11.36 -18.12 -8.22
C GLY A 82 -11.02 -16.66 -7.97
N ARG A 83 -10.97 -15.87 -9.05
CA ARG A 83 -10.73 -14.43 -8.96
C ARG A 83 -11.86 -13.80 -8.15
N PRO A 84 -11.58 -13.15 -7.00
CA PRO A 84 -12.61 -12.40 -6.30
C PRO A 84 -13.19 -11.35 -7.25
N SER A 85 -14.51 -11.21 -7.25
CA SER A 85 -15.13 -10.09 -7.96
C SER A 85 -14.53 -8.78 -7.47
N ALA A 86 -14.33 -7.83 -8.39
CA ALA A 86 -13.77 -6.53 -8.06
C ALA A 86 -14.53 -5.90 -6.88
N GLY A 87 -13.80 -5.59 -5.81
CA GLY A 87 -14.35 -5.06 -4.57
C GLY A 87 -14.29 -6.05 -3.39
N THR A 88 -14.50 -5.54 -2.18
CA THR A 88 -14.61 -6.39 -0.99
C THR A 88 -15.91 -7.21 -1.09
N SER A 89 -15.76 -8.51 -1.24
CA SER A 89 -16.88 -9.44 -1.30
C SER A 89 -17.41 -9.70 0.11
N GLU A 90 -18.70 -10.03 0.23
CA GLU A 90 -19.26 -10.53 1.49
C GLU A 90 -18.55 -11.79 1.99
N THR A 91 -17.88 -12.51 1.09
CA THR A 91 -17.16 -13.75 1.39
C THR A 91 -15.72 -13.53 1.82
N VAL A 92 -15.09 -12.39 1.46
CA VAL A 92 -13.69 -12.08 1.83
C VAL A 92 -13.61 -10.68 2.44
N GLN A 93 -13.24 -10.62 3.69
CA GLN A 93 -12.95 -9.37 4.40
C GLN A 93 -11.45 -9.21 4.57
N ILE A 94 -10.93 -8.02 4.27
CA ILE A 94 -9.50 -7.70 4.39
C ILE A 94 -9.34 -6.51 5.31
N GLY A 95 -8.30 -6.51 6.14
CA GLY A 95 -8.10 -5.39 7.05
C GLY A 95 -6.81 -5.44 7.85
N TYR A 96 -6.61 -4.40 8.63
CA TYR A 96 -5.57 -4.33 9.65
C TYR A 96 -6.07 -4.88 10.98
N CYS A 97 -5.26 -5.73 11.58
CA CYS A 97 -5.38 -6.10 12.99
C CYS A 97 -4.36 -5.27 13.77
N ASN A 98 -4.83 -4.20 14.38
CA ASN A 98 -3.99 -3.27 15.13
C ASN A 98 -3.71 -3.79 16.54
N LEU A 99 -2.44 -3.86 16.88
CA LEU A 99 -1.92 -4.22 18.20
C LEU A 99 -1.02 -3.08 18.71
N PRO A 100 -1.59 -1.91 19.02
CA PRO A 100 -0.80 -0.73 19.35
C PRO A 100 -0.05 -0.90 20.66
N LYS A 101 1.17 -0.36 20.73
CA LYS A 101 1.98 -0.32 21.95
C LYS A 101 1.40 0.63 23.01
N SER A 102 0.54 1.54 22.59
CA SER A 102 -0.11 2.50 23.49
C SER A 102 -1.20 1.83 24.33
N LYS A 103 -1.77 2.58 25.30
CA LYS A 103 -2.91 2.13 26.13
C LYS A 103 -4.22 1.95 25.36
N VAL A 104 -4.24 2.30 24.06
CA VAL A 104 -5.36 2.01 23.15
C VAL A 104 -5.39 0.50 22.90
N GLY A 105 -6.49 -0.14 23.16
CA GLY A 105 -6.63 -1.59 22.99
C GLY A 105 -6.52 -2.05 21.54
N PRO A 106 -6.43 -3.37 21.30
CA PRO A 106 -6.47 -3.95 19.96
C PRO A 106 -7.73 -3.54 19.20
N SER A 107 -7.60 -3.32 17.89
CA SER A 107 -8.72 -2.93 17.04
C SER A 107 -8.59 -3.49 15.63
N LEU A 108 -9.73 -3.60 14.94
CA LEU A 108 -9.79 -3.99 13.53
C LEU A 108 -10.14 -2.77 12.67
N SER A 109 -9.48 -2.62 11.54
CA SER A 109 -9.85 -1.67 10.51
C SER A 109 -10.05 -2.43 9.21
N LEU A 110 -11.30 -2.58 8.78
CA LEU A 110 -11.69 -3.39 7.62
C LEU A 110 -11.78 -2.54 6.37
N ALA A 111 -11.44 -3.14 5.23
CA ALA A 111 -11.58 -2.56 3.91
C ALA A 111 -13.03 -2.55 3.44
N ALA A 112 -13.39 -1.50 2.72
CA ALA A 112 -14.67 -1.33 2.04
C ALA A 112 -14.43 -0.67 0.66
N TRP A 113 -13.52 -1.24 -0.12
CA TRP A 113 -13.19 -0.74 -1.46
C TRP A 113 -14.22 -1.23 -2.46
N ASP A 114 -14.63 -0.34 -3.33
CA ASP A 114 -15.49 -0.65 -4.46
C ASP A 114 -14.69 -1.02 -5.72
N ALA A 115 -15.39 -1.38 -6.78
CA ALA A 115 -14.79 -1.76 -8.05
C ALA A 115 -13.97 -0.62 -8.67
N THR A 116 -14.40 0.64 -8.48
CA THR A 116 -13.69 1.81 -8.99
C THR A 116 -12.34 1.99 -8.32
N ALA A 117 -12.31 1.86 -6.99
CA ALA A 117 -11.05 1.92 -6.22
C ALA A 117 -10.10 0.79 -6.62
N MET A 118 -10.62 -0.44 -6.82
CA MET A 118 -9.79 -1.57 -7.24
C MET A 118 -9.26 -1.43 -8.66
N SER A 119 -10.05 -0.87 -9.59
CA SER A 119 -9.56 -0.56 -10.95
C SER A 119 -8.43 0.47 -10.93
N ALA A 120 -8.57 1.53 -10.13
CA ALA A 120 -7.50 2.52 -9.96
C ALA A 120 -6.22 1.92 -9.34
N LEU A 121 -6.36 0.91 -8.46
CA LEU A 121 -5.22 0.14 -7.97
C LEU A 121 -4.53 -0.63 -9.10
N GLU A 122 -5.32 -1.36 -9.91
CA GLU A 122 -4.79 -2.16 -11.01
C GLU A 122 -3.98 -1.29 -11.98
N ASP A 123 -4.51 -0.12 -12.35
CA ASP A 123 -3.83 0.85 -13.21
C ASP A 123 -2.51 1.35 -12.58
N GLN A 124 -2.56 1.76 -11.31
CA GLN A 124 -1.37 2.26 -10.60
C GLN A 124 -0.30 1.18 -10.43
N VAL A 125 -0.68 -0.06 -10.16
CA VAL A 125 0.25 -1.19 -10.04
C VAL A 125 0.84 -1.54 -11.41
N ALA A 126 0.03 -1.54 -12.48
CA ALA A 126 0.53 -1.78 -13.83
C ALA A 126 1.57 -0.73 -14.23
N GLU A 127 1.28 0.55 -14.01
CA GLU A 127 2.24 1.65 -14.26
C GLU A 127 3.54 1.46 -13.49
N ALA A 128 3.46 1.11 -12.20
CA ALA A 128 4.64 0.85 -11.38
C ALA A 128 5.46 -0.35 -11.90
N VAL A 129 4.82 -1.44 -12.33
CA VAL A 129 5.51 -2.61 -12.90
C VAL A 129 6.21 -2.26 -14.20
N GLU A 130 5.57 -1.49 -15.09
CA GLU A 130 6.20 -1.04 -16.35
C GLU A 130 7.35 -0.07 -16.08
N GLY A 131 7.22 0.85 -15.11
CA GLY A 131 8.32 1.71 -14.67
C GLY A 131 9.54 0.91 -14.19
N ILE A 132 9.30 -0.13 -13.37
CA ILE A 132 10.35 -1.04 -12.91
C ILE A 132 11.04 -1.74 -14.10
N ARG A 133 10.27 -2.23 -15.07
CA ARG A 133 10.81 -2.89 -16.28
C ARG A 133 11.63 -1.96 -17.17
N ALA A 134 11.17 -0.71 -17.27
CA ALA A 134 11.87 0.34 -18.02
C ALA A 134 13.09 0.90 -17.26
N HIS A 135 13.37 0.43 -16.03
CA HIS A 135 14.39 1.01 -15.14
C HIS A 135 14.15 2.48 -14.81
N ASP A 136 12.90 2.92 -14.87
CA ASP A 136 12.47 4.27 -14.53
C ASP A 136 12.19 4.35 -13.02
N PHE A 137 13.28 4.37 -12.24
CA PHE A 137 13.19 4.40 -10.78
C PHE A 137 13.26 5.81 -10.20
N PHE A 138 13.60 6.78 -11.03
CA PHE A 138 13.85 8.14 -10.60
C PHE A 138 12.98 9.12 -11.37
N ASN A 139 11.98 9.59 -10.68
CA ASN A 139 11.51 10.93 -10.90
C ASN A 139 12.14 11.79 -9.79
N PRO A 140 13.27 12.48 -10.00
CA PRO A 140 13.89 13.34 -9.00
C PRO A 140 13.01 14.56 -8.68
N ASP A 141 11.90 14.67 -9.40
CA ASP A 141 10.96 15.72 -9.23
C ASP A 141 10.22 15.52 -7.93
N GLN A 142 10.39 16.44 -7.06
CA GLN A 142 9.29 16.83 -6.22
C GLN A 142 9.22 16.42 -4.78
N ASN A 143 10.00 15.81 -4.16
CA ASN A 143 9.98 15.71 -2.69
C ASN A 143 11.01 14.68 -2.23
N ALA A 144 12.25 15.12 -2.19
CA ALA A 144 13.26 14.43 -1.40
C ALA A 144 12.62 14.06 -0.06
N PRO A 145 12.74 12.82 0.39
CA PRO A 145 12.16 12.41 1.67
C PRO A 145 12.60 13.40 2.74
N ARG A 146 11.66 14.01 3.45
CA ARG A 146 11.94 14.97 4.53
C ARG A 146 12.65 14.31 5.72
N ASP A 147 12.85 13.00 5.68
CA ASP A 147 13.59 12.29 6.70
C ASP A 147 15.09 12.47 6.48
N ALA A 148 15.73 13.21 7.38
CA ALA A 148 17.15 13.51 7.35
C ALA A 148 18.05 12.25 7.24
N ARG A 149 17.56 11.07 7.64
CA ARG A 149 18.28 9.80 7.54
C ARG A 149 18.47 9.36 6.09
N PHE A 150 17.50 9.62 5.22
CA PHE A 150 17.61 9.34 3.79
C PHE A 150 18.52 10.37 3.10
N GLY A 151 18.55 11.58 3.57
CA GLY A 151 19.46 12.60 3.07
C GLY A 151 20.92 12.21 3.21
N VAL A 152 21.32 11.62 4.32
CA VAL A 152 22.69 11.12 4.55
C VAL A 152 23.00 9.93 3.64
N LEU A 153 22.06 9.00 3.46
CA LEU A 153 22.23 7.84 2.57
C LEU A 153 22.26 8.23 1.08
N ALA A 154 21.51 9.26 0.69
CA ALA A 154 21.48 9.77 -0.68
C ALA A 154 22.68 10.67 -1.01
N GLY A 155 23.59 10.95 -0.06
CA GLY A 155 24.73 11.84 -0.27
C GLY A 155 24.28 13.24 -0.66
N ILE A 156 23.65 13.95 0.25
CA ILE A 156 22.95 15.25 0.06
C ILE A 156 23.73 16.31 -0.75
N GLY A 157 24.95 16.10 -1.10
CA GLY A 157 25.70 17.00 -1.98
C GLY A 157 25.73 16.59 -3.45
N LEU A 158 25.28 15.39 -3.80
CA LEU A 158 25.47 14.83 -5.15
C LEU A 158 24.18 14.73 -5.99
N LEU A 159 23.00 14.87 -5.39
CA LEU A 159 21.71 14.68 -6.06
C LEU A 159 20.79 15.90 -6.05
N MET A 160 21.25 17.03 -5.55
CA MET A 160 20.49 18.28 -5.68
C MET A 160 20.90 18.95 -6.99
N PRO A 161 19.98 19.29 -7.90
CA PRO A 161 20.30 20.17 -9.01
C PRO A 161 20.75 21.52 -8.44
N ALA A 162 21.79 22.09 -9.03
CA ALA A 162 22.48 23.31 -8.58
C ALA A 162 21.68 24.61 -8.77
N SER A 163 20.37 24.59 -8.61
CA SER A 163 19.52 25.78 -8.77
C SER A 163 18.28 25.73 -7.89
N VAL A 164 18.44 25.96 -6.60
CA VAL A 164 17.48 26.72 -5.83
C VAL A 164 18.25 27.91 -5.28
N GLU A 165 18.33 28.97 -6.09
CA GLU A 165 18.67 30.27 -5.60
C GLU A 165 17.65 30.63 -4.52
N ALA A 166 18.13 30.94 -3.32
CA ALA A 166 17.33 31.50 -2.28
C ALA A 166 16.81 32.85 -2.79
N GLU A 167 15.51 32.97 -2.95
CA GLU A 167 14.89 34.31 -3.02
C GLU A 167 15.07 34.94 -1.64
N ASP A 168 16.04 35.84 -1.54
CA ASP A 168 16.20 36.72 -0.41
C ASP A 168 14.95 37.62 -0.34
N ASP A 169 14.11 37.35 0.63
CA ASP A 169 12.99 38.22 1.01
C ASP A 169 13.55 39.47 1.75
N GLU A 170 14.04 40.44 0.96
CA GLU A 170 14.32 41.81 1.43
C GLU A 170 13.03 42.62 1.47
N THR A 171 12.27 42.48 2.52
CA THR A 171 11.28 43.52 2.90
C THR A 171 11.49 43.95 4.35
N ALA A 172 12.60 44.67 4.61
CA ALA A 172 12.70 45.51 5.77
C ALA A 172 12.16 46.91 5.42
N GLY A 173 10.90 47.12 5.73
CA GLY A 173 10.29 48.46 5.68
C GLY A 173 10.94 49.40 6.67
N GLY A 174 11.46 50.50 6.15
CA GLY A 174 11.91 51.62 6.97
C GLY A 174 10.73 52.38 7.58
N PHE A 175 10.88 52.71 8.81
CA PHE A 175 10.14 53.79 9.45
C PHE A 175 11.10 54.95 9.72
N ALA A 176 10.77 56.07 9.11
CA ALA A 176 11.21 57.37 9.54
C ALA A 176 10.20 57.97 10.51
#